data_2957c6c578af0f6f748be85e954e82cf
#
_entry.id   2957c6c578af0f6f748be85e954e82cf
#
_cell.length_a   1.000
_cell.length_b   1.000
_cell.length_c   1.000
_cell.angle_alpha   90.00
_cell.angle_beta   90.00
_cell.angle_gamma   90.00
#
_symmetry.space_group_name_H-M   'P 1'
#
loop_
_entity.id
_entity.type
_entity.pdbx_description
1 polymer ?
#
loop_
_entity_poly.entity_id
_entity_poly.type
_entity_poly.pdbx_seq_one_letter_code
_entity_poly.pdbx_strand_id
1 'polypeptide(L)'
;MSEPRICIVGAGSLSTRRIYPYIGTAGGELVGVCDLDRTKAVQNARRFGGNVYTDIEEMIDTEAPDGVIICIGPEQHAALAPVVMRKGIPVYTEKPPAPTAEAALAVARVSEETGVICTTAFKKRYATAYDRARAWLDRFPSEALYSISVDYASGAYANDSPRHEFLLDFAIHLIDLIGYLGGDVVEAFSFSKGPNAYAVSLKFANGGVGSMNLTDGRTFSLPTEEMEITVEGGNFMTIHNSSCWRITEEGAPVEWREPPTFISAGDSGRETGH
;
A
#
# COMPACT_ATOMS: atom_id res chain seq x y z
N MET A 1 -15.95 -22.32 -10.43
CA MET A 1 -14.48 -22.16 -10.57
C MET A 1 -13.91 -22.62 -9.23
N SER A 2 -12.79 -23.36 -9.22
CA SER A 2 -12.07 -23.67 -7.99
C SER A 2 -11.54 -22.39 -7.34
N GLU A 3 -11.43 -22.37 -6.02
CA GLU A 3 -10.77 -21.26 -5.31
C GLU A 3 -9.30 -21.20 -5.73
N PRO A 4 -8.71 -20.00 -5.96
CA PRO A 4 -7.32 -19.87 -6.28
C PRO A 4 -6.43 -20.34 -5.13
N ARG A 5 -5.39 -21.10 -5.48
CA ARG A 5 -4.42 -21.70 -4.54
C ARG A 5 -3.33 -20.66 -4.22
N ILE A 6 -3.21 -20.28 -2.96
CA ILE A 6 -2.31 -19.22 -2.51
C ILE A 6 -1.22 -19.77 -1.61
N CYS A 7 0.02 -19.41 -1.90
CA CYS A 7 1.16 -19.61 -1.01
C CYS A 7 1.58 -18.28 -0.37
N ILE A 8 2.03 -18.33 0.89
CA ILE A 8 2.52 -17.16 1.61
C ILE A 8 3.96 -17.38 2.08
N VAL A 9 4.84 -16.43 1.77
CA VAL A 9 6.21 -16.32 2.28
C VAL A 9 6.25 -15.25 3.36
N GLY A 10 6.65 -15.64 4.57
CA GLY A 10 6.69 -14.81 5.76
C GLY A 10 5.54 -15.12 6.71
N ALA A 11 5.88 -15.66 7.88
CA ALA A 11 4.97 -15.99 8.97
C ALA A 11 5.20 -15.05 10.18
N GLY A 12 5.55 -13.79 9.90
CA GLY A 12 5.79 -12.76 10.90
C GLY A 12 4.51 -12.16 11.50
N SER A 13 4.69 -11.22 12.41
CA SER A 13 3.57 -10.60 13.14
C SER A 13 2.58 -9.86 12.23
N LEU A 14 3.05 -9.20 11.18
CA LEU A 14 2.19 -8.47 10.25
C LEU A 14 1.34 -9.45 9.44
N SER A 15 1.97 -10.39 8.73
CA SER A 15 1.26 -11.38 7.90
C SER A 15 0.26 -12.20 8.72
N THR A 16 0.65 -12.66 9.92
CA THR A 16 -0.21 -13.43 10.82
C THR A 16 -1.48 -12.69 11.23
N ARG A 17 -1.40 -11.35 11.38
CA ARG A 17 -2.54 -10.54 11.85
C ARG A 17 -3.32 -9.91 10.71
N ARG A 18 -2.70 -9.65 9.54
CA ARG A 18 -3.25 -8.78 8.51
C ARG A 18 -3.40 -9.44 7.13
N ILE A 19 -2.84 -10.65 6.93
CA ILE A 19 -2.90 -11.33 5.63
C ILE A 19 -3.55 -12.70 5.78
N TYR A 20 -2.96 -13.60 6.57
CA TYR A 20 -3.49 -14.97 6.74
C TYR A 20 -4.99 -15.05 7.04
N PRO A 21 -5.56 -14.22 7.95
CA PRO A 21 -6.98 -14.32 8.29
C PRO A 21 -7.94 -14.00 7.14
N TYR A 22 -7.45 -13.33 6.11
CA TYR A 22 -8.31 -12.84 5.02
C TYR A 22 -8.25 -13.67 3.75
N ILE A 23 -7.34 -14.65 3.62
CA ILE A 23 -7.21 -15.48 2.41
C ILE A 23 -8.53 -16.17 2.08
N GLY A 24 -9.11 -16.90 3.04
CA GLY A 24 -10.39 -17.60 2.83
C GLY A 24 -11.57 -16.65 2.57
N THR A 25 -11.62 -15.49 3.28
CA THR A 25 -12.70 -14.51 3.05
C THR A 25 -12.57 -13.79 1.71
N ALA A 26 -11.37 -13.73 1.16
CA ALA A 26 -11.11 -13.24 -0.19
C ALA A 26 -11.34 -14.29 -1.29
N GLY A 27 -11.79 -15.49 -0.92
CA GLY A 27 -12.09 -16.57 -1.85
C GLY A 27 -10.86 -17.37 -2.32
N GLY A 28 -9.75 -17.34 -1.55
CA GLY A 28 -8.56 -18.12 -1.83
C GLY A 28 -8.37 -19.30 -0.88
N GLU A 29 -7.70 -20.34 -1.36
CA GLU A 29 -7.26 -21.49 -0.55
C GLU A 29 -5.78 -21.30 -0.16
N LEU A 30 -5.47 -21.29 1.13
CA LEU A 30 -4.07 -21.26 1.60
C LEU A 30 -3.48 -22.68 1.50
N VAL A 31 -2.56 -22.89 0.58
CA VAL A 31 -1.96 -24.22 0.34
C VAL A 31 -0.53 -24.35 0.87
N GLY A 32 0.22 -23.25 0.96
CA GLY A 32 1.62 -23.25 1.43
C GLY A 32 1.97 -22.09 2.33
N VAL A 33 2.72 -22.38 3.41
CA VAL A 33 3.25 -21.41 4.37
C VAL A 33 4.75 -21.58 4.45
N CYS A 34 5.53 -20.58 4.03
CA CYS A 34 6.99 -20.61 4.02
C CYS A 34 7.56 -19.54 4.97
N ASP A 35 8.46 -19.94 5.85
CA ASP A 35 9.27 -19.04 6.67
C ASP A 35 10.59 -19.76 7.02
N LEU A 36 11.72 -19.04 7.04
CA LEU A 36 13.02 -19.58 7.47
C LEU A 36 12.96 -20.11 8.92
N ASP A 37 12.13 -19.48 9.76
CA ASP A 37 11.77 -20.00 11.09
C ASP A 37 10.60 -20.99 10.95
N ARG A 38 10.94 -22.28 10.86
CA ARG A 38 9.95 -23.37 10.75
C ARG A 38 8.89 -23.31 11.85
N THR A 39 9.24 -22.81 13.05
CA THR A 39 8.28 -22.71 14.15
C THR A 39 7.14 -21.75 13.83
N LYS A 40 7.47 -20.60 13.25
CA LYS A 40 6.46 -19.61 12.81
C LYS A 40 5.60 -20.16 11.70
N ALA A 41 6.19 -20.83 10.70
CA ALA A 41 5.46 -21.46 9.61
C ALA A 41 4.46 -22.51 10.17
N VAL A 42 4.90 -23.38 11.08
CA VAL A 42 4.03 -24.39 11.73
C VAL A 42 2.89 -23.74 12.51
N GLN A 43 3.15 -22.65 13.24
CA GLN A 43 2.11 -21.95 14.01
C GLN A 43 1.00 -21.38 13.09
N ASN A 44 1.40 -20.75 11.97
CA ASN A 44 0.45 -20.20 11.01
C ASN A 44 -0.30 -21.30 10.23
N ALA A 45 0.40 -22.33 9.78
CA ALA A 45 -0.24 -23.46 9.10
C ALA A 45 -1.27 -24.19 9.99
N ARG A 46 -0.98 -24.38 11.28
CA ARG A 46 -1.97 -24.94 12.24
C ARG A 46 -3.21 -24.08 12.43
N ARG A 47 -3.08 -22.77 12.30
CA ARG A 47 -4.16 -21.82 12.53
C ARG A 47 -4.98 -21.55 11.28
N PHE A 48 -4.35 -21.47 10.13
CA PHE A 48 -4.97 -20.98 8.89
C PHE A 48 -4.99 -22.01 7.77
N GLY A 49 -4.31 -23.14 7.92
CA GLY A 49 -4.16 -24.18 6.89
C GLY A 49 -2.85 -24.07 6.13
N GLY A 50 -2.70 -24.91 5.11
CA GLY A 50 -1.53 -24.99 4.24
C GLY A 50 -0.41 -25.90 4.78
N ASN A 51 0.46 -26.34 3.88
CA ASN A 51 1.64 -27.14 4.18
C ASN A 51 2.82 -26.26 4.57
N VAL A 52 3.76 -26.79 5.35
CA VAL A 52 4.86 -26.04 5.96
C VAL A 52 6.15 -26.21 5.16
N TYR A 53 6.76 -25.08 4.77
CA TYR A 53 8.01 -25.02 4.03
C TYR A 53 9.00 -24.06 4.70
N THR A 54 10.29 -24.28 4.43
CA THR A 54 11.39 -23.35 4.77
C THR A 54 12.14 -22.88 3.53
N ASP A 55 11.76 -23.42 2.37
CA ASP A 55 12.30 -23.06 1.06
C ASP A 55 11.14 -22.68 0.13
N ILE A 56 11.26 -21.54 -0.56
CA ILE A 56 10.22 -21.02 -1.43
C ILE A 56 10.09 -21.81 -2.74
N GLU A 57 11.21 -22.29 -3.28
CA GLU A 57 11.18 -23.02 -4.55
C GLU A 57 10.57 -24.40 -4.35
N GLU A 58 10.94 -25.10 -3.27
CA GLU A 58 10.29 -26.35 -2.87
C GLU A 58 8.77 -26.17 -2.70
N MET A 59 8.34 -25.08 -2.03
CA MET A 59 6.92 -24.79 -1.84
C MET A 59 6.19 -24.59 -3.17
N ILE A 60 6.75 -23.76 -4.06
CA ILE A 60 6.15 -23.47 -5.36
C ILE A 60 6.06 -24.72 -6.22
N ASP A 61 7.15 -25.51 -6.29
CA ASP A 61 7.23 -26.70 -7.12
C ASP A 61 6.30 -27.82 -6.62
N THR A 62 6.06 -27.88 -5.31
CA THR A 62 5.17 -28.88 -4.69
C THR A 62 3.69 -28.48 -4.78
N GLU A 63 3.38 -27.23 -4.47
CA GLU A 63 2.00 -26.77 -4.35
C GLU A 63 1.41 -26.28 -5.68
N ALA A 64 2.23 -25.89 -6.64
CA ALA A 64 1.82 -25.29 -7.91
C ALA A 64 0.71 -24.20 -7.70
N PRO A 65 1.00 -23.12 -6.94
CA PRO A 65 0.00 -22.14 -6.58
C PRO A 65 -0.39 -21.23 -7.76
N ASP A 66 -1.61 -20.69 -7.69
CA ASP A 66 -2.10 -19.66 -8.62
C ASP A 66 -1.55 -18.26 -8.29
N GLY A 67 -1.03 -18.06 -7.08
CA GLY A 67 -0.42 -16.81 -6.65
C GLY A 67 0.43 -16.96 -5.40
N VAL A 68 1.42 -16.08 -5.26
CA VAL A 68 2.33 -16.04 -4.09
C VAL A 68 2.28 -14.66 -3.42
N ILE A 69 2.05 -14.65 -2.12
CA ILE A 69 2.15 -13.46 -1.28
C ILE A 69 3.51 -13.47 -0.57
N ILE A 70 4.28 -12.38 -0.67
CA ILE A 70 5.57 -12.21 0.00
C ILE A 70 5.46 -11.09 1.02
N CYS A 71 5.55 -11.42 2.31
CA CYS A 71 5.40 -10.49 3.43
C CYS A 71 6.58 -10.62 4.40
N ILE A 72 7.72 -10.06 4.00
CA ILE A 72 9.00 -10.10 4.73
C ILE A 72 9.66 -8.71 4.72
N GLY A 73 10.91 -8.56 4.30
CA GLY A 73 11.59 -7.28 4.18
C GLY A 73 11.78 -6.85 2.72
N PRO A 74 12.06 -5.57 2.47
CA PRO A 74 12.18 -5.03 1.12
C PRO A 74 13.30 -5.69 0.28
N GLU A 75 14.42 -6.05 0.89
CA GLU A 75 15.51 -6.74 0.21
C GLU A 75 15.06 -8.11 -0.32
N GLN A 76 14.29 -8.83 0.50
CA GLN A 76 13.75 -10.13 0.16
C GLN A 76 12.58 -10.02 -0.83
N HIS A 77 11.73 -8.97 -0.75
CA HIS A 77 10.74 -8.70 -1.77
C HIS A 77 11.39 -8.56 -3.14
N ALA A 78 12.43 -7.72 -3.24
CA ALA A 78 13.15 -7.49 -4.49
C ALA A 78 13.89 -8.74 -5.01
N ALA A 79 14.36 -9.62 -4.12
CA ALA A 79 15.05 -10.84 -4.49
C ALA A 79 14.12 -11.97 -4.94
N LEU A 80 12.99 -12.17 -4.22
CA LEU A 80 12.14 -13.34 -4.42
C LEU A 80 11.01 -13.11 -5.44
N ALA A 81 10.47 -11.89 -5.57
CA ALA A 81 9.43 -11.63 -6.54
C ALA A 81 9.83 -11.98 -7.99
N PRO A 82 11.04 -11.64 -8.48
CA PRO A 82 11.51 -12.08 -9.78
C PRO A 82 11.59 -13.61 -9.95
N VAL A 83 11.97 -14.34 -8.90
CA VAL A 83 12.05 -15.82 -8.93
C VAL A 83 10.66 -16.41 -9.19
N VAL A 84 9.66 -15.93 -8.47
CA VAL A 84 8.27 -16.38 -8.60
C VAL A 84 7.70 -16.02 -9.98
N MET A 85 7.89 -14.78 -10.43
CA MET A 85 7.38 -14.32 -11.74
C MET A 85 8.00 -15.10 -12.91
N ARG A 86 9.28 -15.47 -12.84
CA ARG A 86 9.91 -16.33 -13.87
C ARG A 86 9.34 -17.74 -13.94
N LYS A 87 8.65 -18.20 -12.89
CA LYS A 87 7.86 -19.44 -12.90
C LYS A 87 6.42 -19.23 -13.43
N GLY A 88 6.09 -18.01 -13.88
CA GLY A 88 4.78 -17.67 -14.43
C GLY A 88 3.69 -17.40 -13.39
N ILE A 89 4.07 -17.20 -12.12
CA ILE A 89 3.14 -17.10 -10.99
C ILE A 89 3.00 -15.62 -10.57
N PRO A 90 1.78 -15.07 -10.50
CA PRO A 90 1.51 -13.73 -9.98
C PRO A 90 1.99 -13.53 -8.55
N VAL A 91 2.51 -12.33 -8.26
CA VAL A 91 3.11 -11.99 -6.97
C VAL A 91 2.42 -10.79 -6.35
N TYR A 92 2.14 -10.89 -5.06
CA TYR A 92 1.81 -9.77 -4.21
C TYR A 92 2.92 -9.59 -3.16
N THR A 93 3.50 -8.39 -3.06
CA THR A 93 4.48 -8.06 -2.03
C THR A 93 3.91 -7.10 -1.01
N GLU A 94 4.34 -7.24 0.26
CA GLU A 94 4.17 -6.14 1.20
C GLU A 94 5.05 -4.94 0.78
N LYS A 95 4.68 -3.76 1.31
CA LYS A 95 5.48 -2.55 1.14
C LYS A 95 6.66 -2.53 2.16
N PRO A 96 7.79 -1.87 1.87
CA PRO A 96 8.20 -1.39 0.55
C PRO A 96 8.46 -2.53 -0.43
N PRO A 97 8.23 -2.34 -1.74
CA PRO A 97 8.46 -3.41 -2.73
C PRO A 97 9.95 -3.77 -2.88
N ALA A 98 10.83 -2.83 -2.54
CA ALA A 98 12.28 -2.94 -2.63
C ALA A 98 12.95 -1.90 -1.73
N PRO A 99 14.25 -2.04 -1.40
CA PRO A 99 14.97 -1.07 -0.58
C PRO A 99 15.29 0.24 -1.30
N THR A 100 15.34 0.23 -2.64
CA THR A 100 15.64 1.41 -3.47
C THR A 100 14.77 1.45 -4.72
N ALA A 101 14.70 2.62 -5.36
CA ALA A 101 13.98 2.80 -6.63
C ALA A 101 14.57 1.92 -7.75
N GLU A 102 15.90 1.82 -7.83
CA GLU A 102 16.58 0.97 -8.83
C GLU A 102 16.21 -0.50 -8.68
N ALA A 103 16.16 -0.98 -7.42
CA ALA A 103 15.75 -2.37 -7.14
C ALA A 103 14.25 -2.57 -7.46
N ALA A 104 13.38 -1.61 -7.16
CA ALA A 104 11.96 -1.67 -7.54
C ALA A 104 11.77 -1.69 -9.05
N LEU A 105 12.51 -0.86 -9.80
CA LEU A 105 12.50 -0.85 -11.25
C LEU A 105 13.02 -2.17 -11.86
N ALA A 106 14.01 -2.81 -11.22
CA ALA A 106 14.49 -4.12 -11.65
C ALA A 106 13.39 -5.19 -11.51
N VAL A 107 12.60 -5.16 -10.43
CA VAL A 107 11.44 -6.05 -10.26
C VAL A 107 10.36 -5.76 -11.31
N ALA A 108 10.05 -4.48 -11.56
CA ALA A 108 9.08 -4.08 -12.57
C ALA A 108 9.45 -4.57 -13.98
N ARG A 109 10.73 -4.48 -14.36
CA ARG A 109 11.22 -5.01 -15.64
C ARG A 109 10.98 -6.52 -15.79
N VAL A 110 11.16 -7.30 -14.72
CA VAL A 110 10.87 -8.74 -14.78
C VAL A 110 9.37 -8.99 -14.97
N SER A 111 8.52 -8.18 -14.35
CA SER A 111 7.06 -8.24 -14.59
C SER A 111 6.72 -7.96 -16.07
N GLU A 112 7.34 -6.94 -16.66
CA GLU A 112 7.19 -6.61 -18.08
C GLU A 112 7.72 -7.72 -18.99
N GLU A 113 8.92 -8.24 -18.72
CA GLU A 113 9.58 -9.31 -19.50
C GLU A 113 8.78 -10.62 -19.50
N THR A 114 8.19 -10.97 -18.35
CA THR A 114 7.45 -12.22 -18.19
C THR A 114 5.95 -12.10 -18.52
N GLY A 115 5.43 -10.87 -18.54
CA GLY A 115 3.98 -10.62 -18.63
C GLY A 115 3.21 -11.05 -17.37
N VAL A 116 3.92 -11.33 -16.26
CA VAL A 116 3.33 -11.77 -14.99
C VAL A 116 3.14 -10.59 -14.04
N ILE A 117 1.96 -10.49 -13.46
CA ILE A 117 1.61 -9.39 -12.55
C ILE A 117 2.42 -9.48 -11.26
N CYS A 118 3.05 -8.35 -10.89
CA CYS A 118 3.56 -8.11 -9.55
C CYS A 118 2.86 -6.87 -8.97
N THR A 119 2.21 -7.02 -7.84
CA THR A 119 1.54 -5.91 -7.15
C THR A 119 2.09 -5.71 -5.74
N THR A 120 2.07 -4.48 -5.25
CA THR A 120 2.56 -4.11 -3.91
C THR A 120 1.41 -3.62 -3.03
N ALA A 121 1.47 -3.89 -1.75
CA ALA A 121 0.49 -3.55 -0.73
C ALA A 121 0.34 -2.03 -0.48
N PHE A 122 0.06 -1.25 -1.50
CA PHE A 122 -0.30 0.16 -1.36
C PHE A 122 -1.78 0.28 -0.98
N LYS A 123 -2.09 -0.18 0.19
CA LYS A 123 -3.45 -0.35 0.72
C LYS A 123 -4.33 0.90 0.68
N LYS A 124 -3.73 2.10 0.77
CA LYS A 124 -4.49 3.34 0.77
C LYS A 124 -5.24 3.59 -0.53
N ARG A 125 -4.82 3.04 -1.66
CA ARG A 125 -5.58 3.10 -2.92
C ARG A 125 -6.99 2.50 -2.77
N TYR A 126 -7.16 1.56 -1.83
CA TYR A 126 -8.42 0.83 -1.56
C TYR A 126 -9.16 1.33 -0.31
N ALA A 127 -8.65 2.35 0.37
CA ALA A 127 -9.36 2.97 1.47
C ALA A 127 -10.56 3.77 0.94
N THR A 128 -11.69 3.70 1.65
CA THR A 128 -12.99 4.19 1.18
C THR A 128 -12.96 5.62 0.64
N ALA A 129 -12.25 6.54 1.32
CA ALA A 129 -12.17 7.93 0.88
C ALA A 129 -11.33 8.10 -0.40
N TYR A 130 -10.26 7.31 -0.57
CA TYR A 130 -9.38 7.39 -1.74
C TYR A 130 -9.94 6.66 -2.96
N ASP A 131 -10.66 5.56 -2.74
CA ASP A 131 -11.47 4.93 -3.78
C ASP A 131 -12.53 5.90 -4.30
N ARG A 132 -13.20 6.63 -3.38
CA ARG A 132 -14.15 7.69 -3.74
C ARG A 132 -13.49 8.86 -4.48
N ALA A 133 -12.28 9.25 -4.05
CA ALA A 133 -11.52 10.31 -4.71
C ALA A 133 -11.16 9.93 -6.15
N ARG A 134 -10.70 8.69 -6.37
CA ARG A 134 -10.40 8.21 -7.72
C ARG A 134 -11.63 8.24 -8.62
N ALA A 135 -12.76 7.70 -8.13
CA ALA A 135 -14.02 7.70 -8.87
C ALA A 135 -14.56 9.13 -9.15
N TRP A 136 -14.28 10.09 -8.26
CA TRP A 136 -14.64 11.50 -8.49
C TRP A 136 -13.72 12.15 -9.51
N LEU A 137 -12.40 11.94 -9.42
CA LEU A 137 -11.41 12.46 -10.37
C LEU A 137 -11.62 11.92 -11.79
N ASP A 138 -12.04 10.67 -11.95
CA ASP A 138 -12.31 10.05 -13.26
C ASP A 138 -13.43 10.73 -14.06
N ARG A 139 -14.17 11.65 -13.43
CA ARG A 139 -15.18 12.48 -14.10
C ARG A 139 -14.59 13.68 -14.84
N PHE A 140 -13.32 14.00 -14.61
CA PHE A 140 -12.62 15.14 -15.17
C PHE A 140 -11.47 14.69 -16.07
N PRO A 141 -11.12 15.46 -17.12
CA PRO A 141 -9.90 15.22 -17.85
C PRO A 141 -8.68 15.42 -16.94
N SER A 142 -7.58 14.72 -17.20
CA SER A 142 -6.38 14.77 -16.34
C SER A 142 -5.82 16.18 -16.19
N GLU A 143 -5.94 17.00 -17.23
CA GLU A 143 -5.45 18.39 -17.31
C GLU A 143 -6.28 19.34 -16.44
N ALA A 144 -7.46 18.94 -15.99
CA ALA A 144 -8.30 19.73 -15.09
C ALA A 144 -7.75 19.76 -13.66
N LEU A 145 -6.79 18.89 -13.31
CA LEU A 145 -6.17 18.88 -11.99
C LEU A 145 -5.33 20.14 -11.79
N TYR A 146 -5.68 20.94 -10.78
CA TYR A 146 -4.88 22.08 -10.35
C TYR A 146 -3.88 21.70 -9.28
N SER A 147 -4.33 21.07 -8.20
CA SER A 147 -3.42 20.73 -7.11
C SER A 147 -3.87 19.54 -6.27
N ILE A 148 -2.88 18.87 -5.66
CA ILE A 148 -3.07 17.92 -4.55
C ILE A 148 -2.17 18.32 -3.41
N SER A 149 -2.71 18.55 -2.20
CA SER A 149 -1.93 18.75 -0.99
C SER A 149 -2.13 17.60 -0.01
N VAL A 150 -1.06 17.23 0.69
CA VAL A 150 -1.05 16.15 1.70
C VAL A 150 -0.36 16.63 2.96
N ASP A 151 -1.04 16.56 4.09
CA ASP A 151 -0.46 16.72 5.42
C ASP A 151 -0.55 15.38 6.17
N TYR A 152 0.62 14.79 6.48
CA TYR A 152 0.69 13.52 7.18
C TYR A 152 1.64 13.58 8.36
N ALA A 153 1.13 13.20 9.52
CA ALA A 153 1.94 13.11 10.72
C ALA A 153 1.62 11.83 11.50
N SER A 154 2.66 11.10 11.86
CA SER A 154 2.57 9.90 12.72
C SER A 154 3.57 9.96 13.88
N GLY A 155 3.65 8.91 14.69
CA GLY A 155 4.71 8.73 15.68
C GLY A 155 5.86 7.93 15.10
N ALA A 156 7.06 8.18 15.60
CA ALA A 156 8.20 7.30 15.38
C ALA A 156 7.96 5.94 16.06
N TYR A 157 8.46 4.86 15.47
CA TYR A 157 8.59 3.61 16.22
C TYR A 157 9.48 3.83 17.44
N ALA A 158 9.27 3.08 18.52
CA ALA A 158 10.18 3.13 19.67
C ALA A 158 11.65 2.96 19.19
N ASN A 159 12.53 3.76 19.72
CA ASN A 159 13.88 4.11 19.23
C ASN A 159 14.86 2.96 18.95
N ASP A 160 14.45 1.70 19.04
CA ASP A 160 15.35 0.53 19.00
C ASP A 160 15.25 -0.30 17.71
N SER A 161 14.48 0.15 16.70
CA SER A 161 14.46 -0.54 15.41
C SER A 161 15.53 0.06 14.49
N PRO A 162 16.63 -0.66 14.19
CA PRO A 162 17.66 -0.18 13.26
C PRO A 162 17.17 -0.07 11.81
N ARG A 163 15.91 -0.39 11.55
CA ARG A 163 15.27 -0.40 10.23
C ARG A 163 14.20 0.67 10.07
N HIS A 164 14.06 1.60 11.02
CA HIS A 164 13.03 2.61 10.94
C HIS A 164 13.44 3.72 9.96
N GLU A 165 12.80 3.71 8.81
CA GLU A 165 12.83 4.81 7.85
C GLU A 165 11.42 5.33 7.67
N PHE A 166 11.12 6.52 8.21
CA PHE A 166 9.79 7.13 8.16
C PHE A 166 9.20 7.16 6.74
N LEU A 167 10.02 7.51 5.73
CA LEU A 167 9.55 7.55 4.35
C LEU A 167 9.13 6.18 3.83
N LEU A 168 9.90 5.12 4.09
CA LEU A 168 9.63 3.77 3.57
C LEU A 168 8.63 2.99 4.43
N ASP A 169 8.55 3.29 5.73
CA ASP A 169 7.64 2.57 6.63
C ASP A 169 6.23 3.16 6.67
N PHE A 170 6.09 4.49 6.55
CA PHE A 170 4.81 5.17 6.70
C PHE A 170 4.44 6.05 5.52
N ALA A 171 5.29 7.03 5.19
CA ALA A 171 4.97 8.03 4.18
C ALA A 171 4.88 7.45 2.76
N ILE A 172 5.48 6.29 2.51
CA ILE A 172 5.43 5.59 1.20
C ILE A 172 3.99 5.43 0.69
N HIS A 173 3.02 5.20 1.59
CA HIS A 173 1.62 5.10 1.22
C HIS A 173 1.04 6.39 0.65
N LEU A 174 1.48 7.55 1.16
CA LEU A 174 1.04 8.85 0.67
C LEU A 174 1.80 9.26 -0.59
N ILE A 175 3.08 8.88 -0.67
CA ILE A 175 3.92 9.09 -1.86
C ILE A 175 3.34 8.31 -3.04
N ASP A 176 2.96 7.06 -2.83
CA ASP A 176 2.25 6.25 -3.83
C ASP A 176 0.89 6.86 -4.20
N LEU A 177 0.13 7.25 -3.19
CA LEU A 177 -1.24 7.73 -3.36
C LEU A 177 -1.31 9.05 -4.13
N ILE A 178 -0.38 9.98 -3.90
CA ILE A 178 -0.36 11.26 -4.62
C ILE A 178 -0.07 11.05 -6.11
N GLY A 179 0.79 10.09 -6.46
CA GLY A 179 1.01 9.67 -7.84
C GLY A 179 -0.21 8.95 -8.43
N TYR A 180 -0.84 8.06 -7.65
CA TYR A 180 -2.05 7.34 -8.08
C TYR A 180 -3.22 8.28 -8.42
N LEU A 181 -3.40 9.35 -7.65
CA LEU A 181 -4.48 10.32 -7.86
C LEU A 181 -4.09 11.42 -8.85
N GLY A 182 -2.86 11.93 -8.77
CA GLY A 182 -2.39 13.09 -9.54
C GLY A 182 -1.77 12.76 -10.91
N GLY A 183 -1.34 11.51 -11.09
CA GLY A 183 -0.60 11.07 -12.27
C GLY A 183 0.92 11.14 -12.07
N ASP A 184 1.67 11.01 -13.18
CA ASP A 184 3.13 10.94 -13.16
C ASP A 184 3.77 12.22 -12.61
N VAL A 185 4.63 12.09 -11.61
CA VAL A 185 5.43 13.18 -11.07
C VAL A 185 6.67 13.39 -11.95
N VAL A 186 6.81 14.58 -12.53
CA VAL A 186 7.93 14.92 -13.44
C VAL A 186 9.00 15.78 -12.77
N GLU A 187 8.66 16.52 -11.71
CA GLU A 187 9.60 17.31 -10.91
C GLU A 187 9.26 17.20 -9.44
N ALA A 188 10.29 17.07 -8.58
CA ALA A 188 10.15 17.09 -7.14
C ALA A 188 11.26 17.93 -6.50
N PHE A 189 10.90 18.73 -5.49
CA PHE A 189 11.83 19.49 -4.67
C PHE A 189 11.44 19.35 -3.20
N SER A 190 12.42 19.20 -2.29
CA SER A 190 12.11 19.05 -0.87
C SER A 190 13.14 19.74 0.04
N PHE A 191 12.62 20.23 1.17
CA PHE A 191 13.42 20.50 2.36
C PHE A 191 13.15 19.41 3.39
N SER A 192 14.19 19.04 4.15
CA SER A 192 14.05 18.07 5.22
C SER A 192 14.77 18.49 6.50
N LYS A 193 14.26 18.01 7.63
CA LYS A 193 14.96 18.08 8.92
C LYS A 193 15.31 16.65 9.36
N GLY A 194 16.52 16.21 8.98
CA GLY A 194 16.91 14.81 9.18
C GLY A 194 15.94 13.85 8.51
N PRO A 195 15.76 12.64 9.05
CA PRO A 195 14.81 11.65 8.52
C PRO A 195 13.37 11.86 9.00
N ASN A 196 13.08 12.89 9.79
CA ASN A 196 11.85 12.98 10.58
C ASN A 196 10.80 13.96 10.04
N ALA A 197 11.20 14.90 9.17
CA ALA A 197 10.27 15.87 8.60
C ALA A 197 10.68 16.27 7.19
N TYR A 198 9.66 16.40 6.31
CA TYR A 198 9.85 16.76 4.91
C TYR A 198 8.75 17.74 4.49
N ALA A 199 9.14 18.79 3.79
CA ALA A 199 8.26 19.66 3.01
C ALA A 199 8.61 19.47 1.54
N VAL A 200 7.66 18.98 0.75
CA VAL A 200 7.88 18.57 -0.64
C VAL A 200 6.97 19.35 -1.56
N SER A 201 7.51 19.80 -2.69
CA SER A 201 6.75 20.34 -3.81
C SER A 201 6.90 19.44 -5.02
N LEU A 202 5.81 19.22 -5.75
CA LEU A 202 5.72 18.30 -6.87
C LEU A 202 5.11 19.00 -8.09
N LYS A 203 5.48 18.52 -9.28
CA LYS A 203 4.82 18.86 -10.53
C LYS A 203 4.42 17.57 -11.27
N PHE A 204 3.18 17.52 -11.73
CA PHE A 204 2.65 16.39 -12.47
C PHE A 204 2.80 16.60 -13.99
N ALA A 205 2.84 15.50 -14.74
CA ALA A 205 2.94 15.52 -16.19
C ALA A 205 1.74 16.22 -16.87
N ASN A 206 0.56 16.19 -16.25
CA ASN A 206 -0.65 16.87 -16.69
C ASN A 206 -0.66 18.39 -16.42
N GLY A 207 0.41 18.94 -15.82
CA GLY A 207 0.54 20.36 -15.49
C GLY A 207 0.09 20.75 -14.09
N GLY A 208 -0.60 19.89 -13.39
CA GLY A 208 -0.99 20.09 -11.98
C GLY A 208 0.22 20.13 -11.05
N VAL A 209 0.04 20.67 -9.85
CA VAL A 209 1.08 20.77 -8.81
C VAL A 209 0.69 20.01 -7.55
N GLY A 210 1.68 19.61 -6.76
CA GLY A 210 1.46 18.93 -5.49
C GLY A 210 2.31 19.45 -4.36
N SER A 211 1.85 19.27 -3.13
CA SER A 211 2.64 19.52 -1.94
C SER A 211 2.43 18.43 -0.89
N MET A 212 3.49 18.11 -0.15
CA MET A 212 3.40 17.16 0.97
C MET A 212 4.17 17.70 2.18
N ASN A 213 3.53 17.73 3.33
CA ASN A 213 4.14 17.93 4.62
C ASN A 213 4.10 16.62 5.39
N LEU A 214 5.26 16.02 5.63
CA LEU A 214 5.37 14.68 6.19
C LEU A 214 6.22 14.73 7.46
N THR A 215 5.76 14.15 8.57
CA THR A 215 6.55 14.10 9.82
C THR A 215 6.21 12.89 10.69
N ASP A 216 7.18 12.36 11.40
CA ASP A 216 7.01 11.40 12.48
C ASP A 216 6.98 12.05 13.87
N GLY A 217 6.90 13.37 13.94
CA GLY A 217 6.94 14.18 15.16
C GLY A 217 5.66 14.11 16.03
N ARG A 218 4.70 13.21 15.73
CA ARG A 218 3.50 12.98 16.55
C ARG A 218 3.56 11.64 17.27
N THR A 219 2.47 11.24 17.92
CA THR A 219 2.36 9.95 18.60
C THR A 219 1.63 8.92 17.74
N PHE A 220 1.95 7.64 17.90
CA PHE A 220 1.24 6.54 17.24
C PHE A 220 -0.26 6.48 17.54
N SER A 221 -0.66 6.97 18.70
CA SER A 221 -2.06 6.95 19.15
C SER A 221 -2.92 8.01 18.47
N LEU A 222 -2.30 9.03 17.86
CA LEU A 222 -2.99 10.13 17.19
C LEU A 222 -2.26 10.55 15.90
N PRO A 223 -2.16 9.65 14.91
CA PRO A 223 -1.71 10.03 13.59
C PRO A 223 -2.77 10.94 12.95
N THR A 224 -2.32 11.85 12.09
CA THR A 224 -3.23 12.68 11.29
C THR A 224 -2.87 12.55 9.82
N GLU A 225 -3.90 12.54 8.98
CA GLU A 225 -3.76 12.49 7.54
C GLU A 225 -4.85 13.35 6.92
N GLU A 226 -4.42 14.35 6.19
CA GLU A 226 -5.32 15.26 5.48
C GLU A 226 -4.87 15.35 4.03
N MET A 227 -5.83 15.36 3.12
CA MET A 227 -5.60 15.57 1.70
C MET A 227 -6.64 16.51 1.13
N GLU A 228 -6.20 17.44 0.30
CA GLU A 228 -7.09 18.26 -0.52
C GLU A 228 -6.73 18.08 -2.00
N ILE A 229 -7.74 17.89 -2.82
CA ILE A 229 -7.63 17.76 -4.28
C ILE A 229 -8.47 18.85 -4.89
N THR A 230 -7.88 19.71 -5.71
CA THR A 230 -8.55 20.80 -6.42
C THR A 230 -8.48 20.56 -7.93
N VAL A 231 -9.63 20.61 -8.58
CA VAL A 231 -9.74 20.61 -10.05
C VAL A 231 -10.40 21.91 -10.53
N GLU A 232 -10.36 22.14 -11.81
CA GLU A 232 -10.95 23.34 -12.41
C GLU A 232 -12.46 23.50 -12.11
N GLY A 233 -13.01 24.69 -12.34
CA GLY A 233 -14.46 24.97 -12.20
C GLY A 233 -14.93 25.14 -10.76
N GLY A 234 -14.01 25.38 -9.80
CA GLY A 234 -14.38 25.54 -8.38
C GLY A 234 -14.73 24.23 -7.68
N ASN A 235 -14.20 23.12 -8.19
CA ASN A 235 -14.42 21.77 -7.69
C ASN A 235 -13.26 21.32 -6.83
N PHE A 236 -13.52 20.83 -5.64
CA PHE A 236 -12.48 20.28 -4.75
C PHE A 236 -13.02 19.21 -3.81
N MET A 237 -12.13 18.35 -3.35
CA MET A 237 -12.41 17.32 -2.37
C MET A 237 -11.41 17.41 -1.22
N THR A 238 -11.91 17.40 0.02
CA THR A 238 -11.10 17.28 1.24
C THR A 238 -11.28 15.90 1.85
N ILE A 239 -10.20 15.30 2.33
CA ILE A 239 -10.18 13.95 2.92
C ILE A 239 -9.46 14.01 4.26
N HIS A 240 -10.04 13.35 5.28
CA HIS A 240 -9.48 13.21 6.61
C HIS A 240 -9.37 11.74 7.00
N ASN A 241 -8.18 11.34 7.40
CA ASN A 241 -7.86 10.01 7.97
C ASN A 241 -8.39 8.83 7.13
N SER A 242 -8.28 8.93 5.80
CA SER A 242 -8.63 7.89 4.83
C SER A 242 -10.12 7.47 4.79
N SER A 243 -10.98 8.03 5.64
CA SER A 243 -12.36 7.55 5.82
C SER A 243 -13.43 8.63 5.71
N CYS A 244 -13.08 9.87 5.93
CA CYS A 244 -14.02 11.00 5.87
C CYS A 244 -13.68 11.89 4.69
N TRP A 245 -14.70 12.45 4.04
CA TRP A 245 -14.50 13.37 2.91
C TRP A 245 -15.62 14.38 2.78
N ARG A 246 -15.31 15.44 2.06
CA ARG A 246 -16.28 16.41 1.56
C ARG A 246 -15.94 16.76 0.11
N ILE A 247 -16.93 16.64 -0.77
CA ILE A 247 -16.86 17.09 -2.16
C ILE A 247 -17.65 18.37 -2.30
N THR A 248 -17.02 19.39 -2.88
CA THR A 248 -17.62 20.66 -3.23
C THR A 248 -17.53 20.83 -4.74
N GLU A 249 -18.64 21.11 -5.39
CA GLU A 249 -18.73 21.37 -6.84
C GLU A 249 -19.35 22.75 -7.06
N GLU A 250 -18.71 23.57 -7.90
CA GLU A 250 -19.13 24.95 -8.20
C GLU A 250 -19.39 25.80 -6.94
N GLY A 251 -18.60 25.57 -5.88
CA GLY A 251 -18.69 26.27 -4.61
C GLY A 251 -19.80 25.77 -3.65
N ALA A 252 -20.53 24.72 -4.01
CA ALA A 252 -21.54 24.10 -3.15
C ALA A 252 -21.12 22.68 -2.69
N PRO A 253 -21.26 22.33 -1.39
CA PRO A 253 -21.06 20.95 -0.94
C PRO A 253 -22.11 20.02 -1.56
N VAL A 254 -21.68 18.99 -2.28
CA VAL A 254 -22.56 18.03 -2.96
C VAL A 254 -22.56 16.65 -2.32
N GLU A 255 -21.48 16.29 -1.65
CA GLU A 255 -21.34 15.01 -0.97
C GLU A 255 -20.38 15.12 0.22
N TRP A 256 -20.68 14.43 1.32
CA TRP A 256 -19.77 14.32 2.45
C TRP A 256 -19.98 13.01 3.21
N ARG A 257 -18.93 12.58 3.89
CA ARG A 257 -18.98 11.49 4.86
C ARG A 257 -18.29 11.94 6.16
N GLU A 258 -19.05 11.91 7.23
CA GLU A 258 -18.54 12.19 8.58
C GLU A 258 -17.91 10.93 9.21
N PRO A 259 -17.04 11.09 10.22
CA PRO A 259 -16.50 9.96 10.95
C PRO A 259 -17.63 9.10 11.52
N PRO A 260 -17.62 7.78 11.34
CA PRO A 260 -18.61 6.92 11.97
C PRO A 260 -18.44 6.98 13.48
N THR A 261 -19.57 7.10 14.20
CA THR A 261 -19.57 7.10 15.68
C THR A 261 -19.25 5.73 16.27
N PHE A 262 -19.38 4.68 15.45
CA PHE A 262 -19.04 3.30 15.81
C PHE A 262 -18.54 2.55 14.56
N ILE A 263 -17.35 1.97 14.65
CA ILE A 263 -16.77 1.11 13.61
C ILE A 263 -16.57 -0.28 14.21
N SER A 264 -17.17 -1.30 13.60
CA SER A 264 -16.91 -2.68 13.97
C SER A 264 -15.48 -3.09 13.57
N ALA A 265 -14.93 -4.11 14.20
CA ALA A 265 -13.59 -4.61 13.87
C ALA A 265 -13.49 -5.08 12.40
N GLY A 266 -14.59 -5.54 11.79
CA GLY A 266 -14.66 -5.91 10.38
C GLY A 266 -14.65 -4.70 9.44
N ASP A 267 -15.24 -3.58 9.86
CA ASP A 267 -15.34 -2.38 9.04
C ASP A 267 -14.05 -1.56 9.06
N SER A 268 -13.27 -1.61 10.15
CA SER A 268 -12.04 -0.85 10.29
C SER A 268 -11.01 -1.14 9.19
N GLY A 269 -10.92 -2.38 8.74
CA GLY A 269 -10.05 -2.77 7.63
C GLY A 269 -10.48 -2.14 6.32
N ARG A 270 -11.79 -2.16 6.00
CA ARG A 270 -12.35 -1.54 4.80
C ARG A 270 -12.15 -0.02 4.77
N GLU A 271 -12.36 0.65 5.91
CA GLU A 271 -12.20 2.11 6.01
C GLU A 271 -10.75 2.56 5.75
N THR A 272 -9.78 1.77 6.17
CA THR A 272 -8.35 2.10 6.07
C THR A 272 -7.62 1.40 4.93
N GLY A 273 -8.34 0.59 4.12
CA GLY A 273 -7.78 -0.17 3.00
C GLY A 273 -7.00 -1.43 3.44
N HIS A 274 -7.23 -1.92 4.64
CA HIS A 274 -6.61 -3.16 5.14
C HIS A 274 -7.39 -4.41 4.72
#